data_6b721f601e98ab359e21d0c7734e7942
#
_entry.id   6b721f601e98ab359e21d0c7734e7942
#
_cell.length_a   1.000
_cell.length_b   1.000
_cell.length_c   1.000
_cell.angle_alpha   90.00
_cell.angle_beta   90.00
_cell.angle_gamma   90.00
#
_symmetry.space_group_name_H-M   'P 1'
#
loop_
_entity.id
_entity.type
_entity.pdbx_description
1 polymer ?
#
loop_
_entity_poly.entity_id
_entity_poly.type
_entity_poly.pdbx_seq_one_letter_code
_entity_poly.pdbx_strand_id
1 'polypeptide(L)'
;KFERPQDLAILADIQPGSMVTFAPNEPTLRPSDLAVARVADQTGGVYSIAAHASLEPYVDRGVMEANIRRLENMRRLGLVEALGNGAFLVGDHITAALAFEEKLVRRAPFSAQVASYWSLGEQIEAIGPTHLDHGLAGEASGPTGESKVAREFEQALQQRRLFLIEQGWMEAHEPGPSRQMLQRMAQFELTTQATALREELGIPVLTYDAHRVSGIYARRIDMAQGRMALIVGERQANLVPWRPPLERFAGREVVGVLRGQGMSWSLQRGMGLGLGLG
;
A
#
# COMPACT_ATOMS: atom_id res chain seq x y z
N LYS A 1 9.87 -0.14 -20.34
CA LYS A 1 9.66 1.30 -20.11
C LYS A 1 8.47 1.41 -19.18
N PHE A 2 8.71 1.75 -17.91
CA PHE A 2 7.67 1.97 -16.91
C PHE A 2 7.02 3.31 -17.20
N GLU A 3 5.72 3.35 -17.42
CA GLU A 3 5.02 4.57 -17.82
C GLU A 3 3.97 5.05 -16.81
N ARG A 4 3.84 4.42 -15.64
CA ARG A 4 2.97 4.93 -14.58
C ARG A 4 3.76 5.84 -13.64
N PRO A 5 3.31 7.10 -13.41
CA PRO A 5 3.99 8.01 -12.48
C PRO A 5 4.18 7.44 -11.06
N GLN A 6 3.25 6.59 -10.62
CA GLN A 6 3.32 5.94 -9.33
C GLN A 6 4.41 4.86 -9.23
N ASP A 7 4.67 4.12 -10.33
CA ASP A 7 5.74 3.11 -10.37
C ASP A 7 7.11 3.79 -10.36
N LEU A 8 7.24 4.91 -11.06
CA LEU A 8 8.45 5.74 -11.05
C LEU A 8 8.70 6.39 -9.68
N ALA A 9 7.64 6.81 -8.97
CA ALA A 9 7.77 7.37 -7.62
C ALA A 9 8.27 6.33 -6.61
N ILE A 10 7.85 5.07 -6.75
CA ILE A 10 8.36 3.97 -5.90
C ILE A 10 9.83 3.71 -6.18
N LEU A 11 10.24 3.74 -7.47
CA LEU A 11 11.62 3.49 -7.88
C LEU A 11 12.58 4.65 -7.57
N ALA A 12 12.07 5.89 -7.51
CA ALA A 12 12.89 7.07 -7.23
C ALA A 12 13.50 7.09 -5.82
N ASP A 13 12.90 6.35 -4.87
CA ASP A 13 13.30 6.33 -3.46
C ASP A 13 14.01 5.01 -3.05
N ILE A 14 14.41 4.21 -4.05
CA ILE A 14 15.11 2.95 -3.85
C ILE A 14 16.62 3.23 -3.74
N GLN A 15 17.24 2.66 -2.71
CA GLN A 15 18.69 2.68 -2.53
C GLN A 15 19.34 1.43 -3.17
N PRO A 16 20.63 1.51 -3.55
CA PRO A 16 21.36 0.31 -3.95
C PRO A 16 21.30 -0.77 -2.86
N GLY A 17 20.91 -1.98 -3.26
CA GLY A 17 20.72 -3.11 -2.33
C GLY A 17 19.28 -3.37 -1.91
N SER A 18 18.35 -2.42 -2.12
CA SER A 18 16.91 -2.68 -1.91
C SER A 18 16.41 -3.81 -2.79
N MET A 19 15.44 -4.56 -2.29
CA MET A 19 14.80 -5.64 -3.04
C MET A 19 13.52 -5.16 -3.72
N VAL A 20 13.41 -5.42 -5.02
CA VAL A 20 12.23 -5.07 -5.82
C VAL A 20 11.71 -6.32 -6.50
N THR A 21 10.42 -6.57 -6.37
CA THR A 21 9.73 -7.63 -7.10
C THR A 21 9.00 -7.02 -8.30
N PHE A 22 9.04 -7.75 -9.41
CA PHE A 22 8.29 -7.43 -10.61
C PHE A 22 7.30 -8.55 -10.88
N ALA A 23 6.03 -8.19 -11.02
CA ALA A 23 4.99 -9.14 -11.40
C ALA A 23 4.36 -8.71 -12.73
N PRO A 24 4.05 -9.66 -13.64
CA PRO A 24 3.27 -9.35 -14.82
C PRO A 24 1.89 -8.85 -14.37
N ASN A 25 1.40 -7.81 -15.04
CA ASN A 25 0.03 -7.38 -14.88
C ASN A 25 -0.85 -8.22 -15.78
N GLU A 26 -1.93 -8.75 -15.24
CA GLU A 26 -2.95 -9.49 -15.98
C GLU A 26 -4.23 -8.67 -16.09
N PRO A 27 -4.97 -8.75 -17.23
CA PRO A 27 -6.25 -8.09 -17.33
C PRO A 27 -7.23 -8.75 -16.37
N THR A 28 -7.69 -7.98 -15.37
CA THR A 28 -8.56 -8.49 -14.31
C THR A 28 -9.79 -7.61 -14.18
N LEU A 29 -10.98 -8.24 -14.16
CA LEU A 29 -12.24 -7.56 -13.86
C LEU A 29 -12.24 -7.03 -12.43
N ARG A 30 -12.72 -5.80 -12.29
CA ARG A 30 -12.89 -5.17 -10.96
C ARG A 30 -14.29 -5.47 -10.41
N PRO A 31 -14.48 -5.47 -9.09
CA PRO A 31 -15.83 -5.57 -8.51
C PRO A 31 -16.81 -4.54 -9.08
N SER A 32 -16.31 -3.34 -9.44
CA SER A 32 -17.08 -2.29 -10.11
C SER A 32 -17.61 -2.71 -11.49
N ASP A 33 -16.85 -3.49 -12.27
CA ASP A 33 -17.27 -3.96 -13.58
C ASP A 33 -18.43 -4.96 -13.45
N LEU A 34 -18.37 -5.83 -12.45
CA LEU A 34 -19.45 -6.76 -12.16
C LEU A 34 -20.73 -6.03 -11.70
N ALA A 35 -20.58 -4.95 -10.90
CA ALA A 35 -21.72 -4.14 -10.49
C ALA A 35 -22.35 -3.39 -11.68
N VAL A 36 -21.54 -2.80 -12.55
CA VAL A 36 -22.01 -2.15 -13.78
C VAL A 36 -22.72 -3.14 -14.68
N ALA A 37 -22.17 -4.35 -14.90
CA ALA A 37 -22.79 -5.39 -15.69
C ALA A 37 -24.17 -5.79 -15.15
N ARG A 38 -24.28 -6.06 -13.84
CA ARG A 38 -25.56 -6.41 -13.21
C ARG A 38 -26.65 -5.34 -13.41
N VAL A 39 -26.27 -4.07 -13.26
CA VAL A 39 -27.22 -2.96 -13.50
C VAL A 39 -27.61 -2.90 -14.97
N ALA A 40 -26.65 -2.99 -15.88
CA ALA A 40 -26.90 -2.93 -17.32
C ALA A 40 -27.81 -4.07 -17.80
N ASP A 41 -27.61 -5.29 -17.30
CA ASP A 41 -28.46 -6.44 -17.61
C ASP A 41 -29.93 -6.22 -17.27
N GLN A 42 -30.21 -5.47 -16.20
CA GLN A 42 -31.59 -5.16 -15.77
C GLN A 42 -32.18 -3.90 -16.41
N THR A 43 -31.36 -3.12 -17.12
CA THR A 43 -31.74 -1.83 -17.68
C THR A 43 -31.54 -1.75 -19.22
N GLY A 44 -31.50 -2.90 -19.88
CA GLY A 44 -31.38 -2.97 -21.34
C GLY A 44 -30.01 -2.53 -21.88
N GLY A 45 -28.95 -2.81 -21.14
CA GLY A 45 -27.57 -2.48 -21.53
C GLY A 45 -27.13 -1.06 -21.15
N VAL A 46 -27.92 -0.33 -20.34
CA VAL A 46 -27.63 1.06 -19.96
C VAL A 46 -27.22 1.16 -18.49
N TYR A 47 -26.13 1.85 -18.22
CA TYR A 47 -25.73 2.19 -16.85
C TYR A 47 -25.92 3.70 -16.59
N SER A 48 -26.49 4.04 -15.43
CA SER A 48 -26.50 5.39 -14.87
C SER A 48 -26.53 5.34 -13.34
N ILE A 49 -26.16 6.44 -12.67
CA ILE A 49 -26.29 6.53 -11.20
C ILE A 49 -27.74 6.33 -10.76
N ALA A 50 -28.70 6.89 -11.49
CA ALA A 50 -30.12 6.76 -11.15
C ALA A 50 -30.61 5.31 -11.26
N ALA A 51 -30.23 4.59 -12.30
CA ALA A 51 -30.54 3.18 -12.46
C ALA A 51 -29.90 2.34 -11.36
N HIS A 52 -28.62 2.57 -11.07
CA HIS A 52 -27.91 1.85 -10.00
C HIS A 52 -28.56 2.10 -8.63
N ALA A 53 -28.82 3.35 -8.26
CA ALA A 53 -29.47 3.70 -7.00
C ALA A 53 -30.89 3.12 -6.86
N SER A 54 -31.63 2.98 -7.98
CA SER A 54 -32.95 2.35 -7.98
C SER A 54 -32.90 0.85 -7.72
N LEU A 55 -31.87 0.16 -8.22
CA LEU A 55 -31.69 -1.28 -8.07
C LEU A 55 -30.96 -1.67 -6.77
N GLU A 56 -29.99 -0.87 -6.37
CA GLU A 56 -29.14 -1.09 -5.20
C GLU A 56 -29.10 0.18 -4.31
N PRO A 57 -30.16 0.49 -3.56
CA PRO A 57 -30.34 1.78 -2.88
C PRO A 57 -29.36 2.01 -1.71
N TYR A 58 -28.69 0.96 -1.23
CA TYR A 58 -27.74 1.02 -0.12
C TYR A 58 -26.28 1.20 -0.57
N VAL A 59 -26.02 1.22 -1.87
CA VAL A 59 -24.65 1.43 -2.40
C VAL A 59 -24.27 2.91 -2.23
N ASP A 60 -23.06 3.13 -1.72
CA ASP A 60 -22.53 4.47 -1.53
C ASP A 60 -22.43 5.23 -2.86
N ARG A 61 -22.85 6.50 -2.85
CA ARG A 61 -22.84 7.35 -4.03
C ARG A 61 -21.43 7.51 -4.63
N GLY A 62 -20.39 7.57 -3.80
CA GLY A 62 -19.00 7.66 -4.25
C GLY A 62 -18.56 6.45 -5.08
N VAL A 63 -19.11 5.26 -4.77
CA VAL A 63 -18.88 4.03 -5.58
C VAL A 63 -19.52 4.20 -6.96
N MET A 64 -20.78 4.66 -7.03
CA MET A 64 -21.47 4.90 -8.30
C MET A 64 -20.75 5.97 -9.14
N GLU A 65 -20.27 7.04 -8.53
CA GLU A 65 -19.46 8.07 -9.19
C GLU A 65 -18.10 7.53 -9.69
N ALA A 66 -17.49 6.59 -8.97
CA ALA A 66 -16.29 5.91 -9.42
C ALA A 66 -16.55 5.05 -10.67
N ASN A 67 -17.70 4.38 -10.73
CA ASN A 67 -18.14 3.64 -11.92
C ASN A 67 -18.29 4.57 -13.13
N ILE A 68 -18.91 5.74 -12.95
CA ILE A 68 -19.03 6.75 -14.04
C ILE A 68 -17.64 7.18 -14.53
N ARG A 69 -16.70 7.50 -13.62
CA ARG A 69 -15.33 7.88 -14.02
C ARG A 69 -14.65 6.76 -14.81
N ARG A 70 -14.88 5.51 -14.45
CA ARG A 70 -14.34 4.36 -15.18
C ARG A 70 -14.95 4.22 -16.56
N LEU A 71 -16.28 4.32 -16.68
CA LEU A 71 -16.99 4.29 -17.95
C LEU A 71 -16.57 5.43 -18.88
N GLU A 72 -16.35 6.63 -18.34
CA GLU A 72 -15.82 7.76 -19.12
C GLU A 72 -14.41 7.47 -19.67
N ASN A 73 -13.55 6.80 -18.94
CA ASN A 73 -12.24 6.36 -19.45
C ASN A 73 -12.38 5.28 -20.55
N MET A 74 -13.32 4.36 -20.40
CA MET A 74 -13.64 3.35 -21.42
C MET A 74 -14.22 3.98 -22.67
N ARG A 75 -15.10 4.99 -22.53
CA ARG A 75 -15.65 5.77 -23.63
C ARG A 75 -14.57 6.45 -24.48
N ARG A 76 -13.55 7.05 -23.84
CA ARG A 76 -12.39 7.64 -24.55
C ARG A 76 -11.63 6.66 -25.40
N LEU A 77 -11.77 5.38 -25.14
CA LEU A 77 -11.18 4.28 -25.92
C LEU A 77 -12.19 3.61 -26.87
N GLY A 78 -13.41 4.14 -26.97
CA GLY A 78 -14.46 3.61 -27.85
C GLY A 78 -15.04 2.26 -27.43
N LEU A 79 -14.95 1.93 -26.12
CA LEU A 79 -15.43 0.65 -25.58
C LEU A 79 -16.86 0.72 -25.05
N VAL A 80 -17.34 1.92 -24.75
CA VAL A 80 -18.72 2.21 -24.33
C VAL A 80 -19.15 3.53 -24.93
N GLU A 81 -20.47 3.78 -25.04
CA GLU A 81 -21.05 4.99 -25.61
C GLU A 81 -21.76 5.83 -24.53
N ALA A 82 -21.59 7.15 -24.57
CA ALA A 82 -22.36 8.08 -23.72
C ALA A 82 -23.68 8.43 -24.38
N LEU A 83 -24.78 8.21 -23.68
CA LEU A 83 -26.14 8.55 -24.13
C LEU A 83 -26.60 9.95 -23.73
N GLY A 84 -25.76 10.72 -22.99
CA GLY A 84 -26.12 11.98 -22.36
C GLY A 84 -26.67 11.78 -20.94
N ASN A 85 -26.89 12.89 -20.23
CA ASN A 85 -27.42 12.91 -18.84
C ASN A 85 -26.72 11.95 -17.85
N GLY A 86 -25.42 11.64 -18.07
CA GLY A 86 -24.66 10.74 -17.22
C GLY A 86 -25.01 9.26 -17.40
N ALA A 87 -25.68 8.90 -18.49
CA ALA A 87 -25.95 7.52 -18.84
C ALA A 87 -24.98 7.01 -19.92
N PHE A 88 -24.68 5.71 -19.85
CA PHE A 88 -23.78 5.01 -20.78
C PHE A 88 -24.44 3.75 -21.31
N LEU A 89 -24.38 3.57 -22.65
CA LEU A 89 -24.66 2.29 -23.26
C LEU A 89 -23.39 1.44 -23.15
N VAL A 90 -23.46 0.39 -22.36
CA VAL A 90 -22.29 -0.44 -22.02
C VAL A 90 -22.30 -1.80 -22.73
N GLY A 91 -23.45 -2.20 -23.31
CA GLY A 91 -23.60 -3.46 -24.05
C GLY A 91 -23.10 -4.66 -23.22
N ASP A 92 -22.27 -5.51 -23.83
CA ASP A 92 -21.52 -6.54 -23.10
C ASP A 92 -20.37 -5.90 -22.32
N HIS A 93 -20.72 -5.44 -21.11
CA HIS A 93 -19.78 -4.70 -20.24
C HIS A 93 -18.58 -5.55 -19.84
N ILE A 94 -18.74 -6.85 -19.63
CA ILE A 94 -17.65 -7.74 -19.21
C ILE A 94 -16.57 -7.80 -20.30
N THR A 95 -16.96 -8.00 -21.56
CA THR A 95 -16.03 -7.97 -22.69
C THR A 95 -15.38 -6.61 -22.87
N ALA A 96 -16.14 -5.52 -22.74
CA ALA A 96 -15.61 -4.16 -22.82
C ALA A 96 -14.62 -3.85 -21.69
N ALA A 97 -14.90 -4.29 -20.45
CA ALA A 97 -14.03 -4.13 -19.30
C ALA A 97 -12.71 -4.92 -19.44
N LEU A 98 -12.77 -6.17 -19.91
CA LEU A 98 -11.57 -6.96 -20.21
C LEU A 98 -10.71 -6.30 -21.29
N ALA A 99 -11.31 -5.85 -22.39
CA ALA A 99 -10.61 -5.12 -23.44
C ALA A 99 -9.97 -3.80 -22.93
N PHE A 100 -10.61 -3.14 -21.96
CA PHE A 100 -10.05 -1.97 -21.29
C PHE A 100 -8.81 -2.35 -20.45
N GLU A 101 -8.90 -3.40 -19.62
CA GLU A 101 -7.77 -3.88 -18.81
C GLU A 101 -6.61 -4.38 -19.69
N GLU A 102 -6.89 -5.09 -20.80
CA GLU A 102 -5.84 -5.46 -21.76
C GLU A 102 -5.08 -4.25 -22.32
N LYS A 103 -5.79 -3.16 -22.66
CA LYS A 103 -5.13 -1.91 -23.12
C LYS A 103 -4.28 -1.28 -22.00
N LEU A 104 -4.71 -1.38 -20.75
CA LEU A 104 -3.92 -0.91 -19.59
C LEU A 104 -2.69 -1.78 -19.37
N VAL A 105 -2.83 -3.09 -19.44
CA VAL A 105 -1.72 -4.06 -19.30
C VAL A 105 -0.69 -3.87 -20.42
N ARG A 106 -1.11 -3.66 -21.68
CA ARG A 106 -0.17 -3.37 -22.78
C ARG A 106 0.65 -2.11 -22.55
N ARG A 107 0.10 -1.10 -21.84
CA ARG A 107 0.82 0.14 -21.48
C ARG A 107 1.75 -0.04 -20.29
N ALA A 108 1.39 -0.92 -19.37
CA ALA A 108 2.18 -1.22 -18.18
C ALA A 108 2.14 -2.75 -17.94
N PRO A 109 3.00 -3.53 -18.67
CA PRO A 109 2.94 -4.98 -18.61
C PRO A 109 3.42 -5.57 -17.29
N PHE A 110 4.15 -4.80 -16.49
CA PHE A 110 4.63 -5.21 -15.20
C PHE A 110 4.29 -4.17 -14.13
N SER A 111 4.05 -4.62 -12.92
CA SER A 111 4.06 -3.82 -11.71
C SER A 111 5.34 -4.08 -10.93
N ALA A 112 5.86 -3.02 -10.31
CA ALA A 112 7.00 -3.09 -9.41
C ALA A 112 6.53 -2.86 -7.98
N GLN A 113 7.02 -3.69 -7.06
CA GLN A 113 6.79 -3.53 -5.62
C GLN A 113 8.12 -3.61 -4.90
N VAL A 114 8.34 -2.72 -3.93
CA VAL A 114 9.52 -2.82 -3.07
C VAL A 114 9.23 -3.88 -2.01
N ALA A 115 9.94 -5.00 -2.09
CA ALA A 115 9.85 -6.09 -1.13
C ALA A 115 10.61 -5.75 0.15
N SER A 116 11.76 -5.07 0.01
CA SER A 116 12.49 -4.50 1.14
C SER A 116 13.27 -3.27 0.69
N TYR A 117 13.28 -2.22 1.53
CA TYR A 117 14.15 -1.08 1.36
C TYR A 117 15.57 -1.33 1.88
N TRP A 118 15.76 -2.40 2.64
CA TRP A 118 17.03 -2.83 3.22
C TRP A 118 17.76 -3.78 2.28
N SER A 119 19.08 -3.66 2.26
CA SER A 119 19.95 -4.62 1.58
C SER A 119 19.87 -6.01 2.22
N LEU A 120 20.33 -7.04 1.52
CA LEU A 120 20.38 -8.40 2.09
C LEU A 120 21.20 -8.43 3.37
N GLY A 121 22.33 -7.69 3.43
CA GLY A 121 23.15 -7.61 4.64
C GLY A 121 22.43 -7.03 5.83
N GLU A 122 21.73 -5.91 5.66
CA GLU A 122 20.92 -5.29 6.72
C GLU A 122 19.78 -6.20 7.18
N GLN A 123 19.18 -6.95 6.25
CA GLN A 123 18.11 -7.88 6.58
C GLN A 123 18.60 -9.08 7.39
N ILE A 124 19.85 -9.55 7.17
CA ILE A 124 20.42 -10.70 7.92
C ILE A 124 20.48 -10.38 9.41
N GLU A 125 20.88 -9.17 9.79
CA GLU A 125 21.12 -8.77 11.18
C GLU A 125 19.95 -8.01 11.82
N ALA A 126 18.84 -7.88 11.11
CA ALA A 126 17.68 -7.14 11.57
C ALA A 126 17.05 -7.76 12.83
N ILE A 127 16.56 -6.90 13.73
CA ILE A 127 15.82 -7.34 14.93
C ILE A 127 14.33 -7.57 14.64
N GLY A 128 13.80 -6.97 13.58
CA GLY A 128 12.42 -7.13 13.12
C GLY A 128 12.29 -8.15 11.99
N PRO A 129 11.06 -8.49 11.60
CA PRO A 129 10.82 -9.41 10.49
C PRO A 129 11.16 -8.73 9.16
N THR A 130 11.89 -9.45 8.33
CA THR A 130 12.38 -9.00 7.03
C THR A 130 11.75 -9.79 5.89
N HIS A 131 12.03 -9.39 4.65
CA HIS A 131 11.65 -10.17 3.48
C HIS A 131 12.31 -11.57 3.47
N LEU A 132 13.53 -11.70 4.03
CA LEU A 132 14.20 -12.99 4.19
C LEU A 132 13.41 -13.91 5.13
N ASP A 133 12.85 -13.39 6.23
CA ASP A 133 12.04 -14.18 7.16
C ASP A 133 10.76 -14.70 6.51
N HIS A 134 10.10 -13.86 5.72
CA HIS A 134 8.94 -14.29 4.92
C HIS A 134 9.33 -15.30 3.83
N GLY A 135 10.54 -15.20 3.29
CA GLY A 135 11.12 -16.22 2.39
C GLY A 135 11.34 -17.56 3.10
N LEU A 136 11.94 -17.55 4.29
CA LEU A 136 12.14 -18.74 5.13
C LEU A 136 10.81 -19.39 5.57
N ALA A 137 9.77 -18.58 5.79
CA ALA A 137 8.41 -19.05 6.12
C ALA A 137 7.64 -19.59 4.90
N GLY A 138 8.17 -19.45 3.68
CA GLY A 138 7.48 -19.82 2.45
C GLY A 138 6.36 -18.86 2.05
N GLU A 139 6.27 -17.68 2.66
CA GLU A 139 5.25 -16.66 2.40
C GLU A 139 5.67 -15.67 1.31
N ALA A 140 6.97 -15.55 1.03
CA ALA A 140 7.51 -14.65 0.01
C ALA A 140 8.41 -15.40 -0.96
N SER A 141 8.36 -15.00 -2.24
CA SER A 141 9.21 -15.56 -3.29
C SER A 141 10.48 -14.72 -3.45
N GLY A 142 11.61 -15.39 -3.56
CA GLY A 142 12.88 -14.79 -3.96
C GLY A 142 13.15 -14.88 -5.45
N PRO A 143 14.29 -14.34 -5.91
CA PRO A 143 14.78 -14.52 -7.27
C PRO A 143 14.96 -16.00 -7.57
N THR A 144 14.53 -16.43 -8.75
CA THR A 144 14.62 -17.84 -9.20
C THR A 144 15.69 -18.04 -10.26
N GLY A 145 16.11 -19.29 -10.44
CA GLY A 145 17.09 -19.69 -11.46
C GLY A 145 18.55 -19.57 -10.98
N GLU A 146 19.49 -19.69 -11.92
CA GLU A 146 20.94 -19.75 -11.63
C GLU A 146 21.64 -18.38 -11.69
N SER A 147 20.89 -17.30 -11.55
CA SER A 147 21.45 -15.95 -11.57
C SER A 147 22.34 -15.68 -10.35
N LYS A 148 23.26 -14.71 -10.47
CA LYS A 148 24.06 -14.24 -9.34
C LYS A 148 23.17 -13.77 -8.18
N VAL A 149 22.10 -13.03 -8.49
CA VAL A 149 21.15 -12.50 -7.52
C VAL A 149 20.41 -13.63 -6.77
N ALA A 150 20.04 -14.71 -7.47
CA ALA A 150 19.41 -15.86 -6.83
C ALA A 150 20.37 -16.55 -5.83
N ARG A 151 21.63 -16.74 -6.20
CA ARG A 151 22.64 -17.30 -5.30
C ARG A 151 22.90 -16.43 -4.08
N GLU A 152 23.01 -15.10 -4.26
CA GLU A 152 23.19 -14.15 -3.16
C GLU A 152 21.98 -14.17 -2.20
N PHE A 153 20.78 -14.27 -2.74
CA PHE A 153 19.56 -14.38 -1.95
C PHE A 153 19.50 -15.67 -1.13
N GLU A 154 19.81 -16.82 -1.75
CA GLU A 154 19.88 -18.10 -1.05
C GLU A 154 20.93 -18.11 0.07
N GLN A 155 22.09 -17.51 -0.16
CA GLN A 155 23.10 -17.34 0.86
C GLN A 155 22.61 -16.46 2.02
N ALA A 156 21.91 -15.38 1.70
CA ALA A 156 21.32 -14.49 2.70
C ALA A 156 20.24 -15.21 3.54
N LEU A 157 19.40 -16.05 2.92
CA LEU A 157 18.42 -16.87 3.64
C LEU A 157 19.12 -17.80 4.66
N GLN A 158 20.20 -18.47 4.27
CA GLN A 158 20.96 -19.34 5.18
C GLN A 158 21.60 -18.54 6.33
N GLN A 159 22.20 -17.39 6.04
CA GLN A 159 22.79 -16.52 7.06
C GLN A 159 21.72 -15.97 8.01
N ARG A 160 20.56 -15.54 7.48
CA ARG A 160 19.44 -15.10 8.31
C ARG A 160 18.94 -16.21 9.23
N ARG A 161 18.80 -17.42 8.71
CA ARG A 161 18.39 -18.57 9.51
C ARG A 161 19.36 -18.80 10.68
N LEU A 162 20.67 -18.78 10.43
CA LEU A 162 21.68 -18.92 11.48
C LEU A 162 21.57 -17.80 12.52
N PHE A 163 21.43 -16.57 12.08
CA PHE A 163 21.24 -15.43 12.97
C PHE A 163 20.01 -15.59 13.87
N LEU A 164 18.86 -16.03 13.32
CA LEU A 164 17.65 -16.27 14.11
C LEU A 164 17.85 -17.35 15.18
N ILE A 165 18.61 -18.41 14.87
CA ILE A 165 18.93 -19.48 15.82
C ILE A 165 19.88 -18.94 16.92
N GLU A 166 20.92 -18.21 16.54
CA GLU A 166 21.88 -17.62 17.49
C GLU A 166 21.22 -16.62 18.45
N GLN A 167 20.25 -15.85 17.94
CA GLN A 167 19.47 -14.91 18.76
C GLN A 167 18.34 -15.57 19.57
N GLY A 168 18.16 -16.90 19.44
CA GLY A 168 17.12 -17.64 20.16
C GLY A 168 15.69 -17.35 19.70
N TRP A 169 15.53 -16.84 18.48
CA TRP A 169 14.21 -16.64 17.88
C TRP A 169 13.60 -17.96 17.41
N MET A 170 14.43 -18.89 16.90
CA MET A 170 13.99 -20.19 16.42
C MET A 170 14.97 -21.30 16.79
N GLU A 171 14.50 -22.53 16.80
CA GLU A 171 15.31 -23.72 17.02
C GLU A 171 15.91 -24.24 15.71
N ALA A 172 17.04 -24.93 15.80
CA ALA A 172 17.75 -25.45 14.63
C ALA A 172 16.93 -26.47 13.80
N HIS A 173 15.99 -27.16 14.44
CA HIS A 173 15.13 -28.16 13.80
C HIS A 173 13.88 -27.56 13.12
N GLU A 174 13.56 -26.31 13.37
CA GLU A 174 12.42 -25.64 12.75
C GLU A 174 12.69 -25.31 11.28
N PRO A 175 11.73 -25.53 10.36
CA PRO A 175 11.94 -25.29 8.93
C PRO A 175 12.07 -23.81 8.58
N GLY A 176 11.45 -22.94 9.39
CA GLY A 176 11.46 -21.48 9.22
C GLY A 176 10.63 -20.80 10.31
N PRO A 177 10.60 -19.47 10.33
CA PRO A 177 9.88 -18.70 11.33
C PRO A 177 8.36 -18.91 11.21
N SER A 178 7.72 -19.17 12.34
CA SER A 178 6.25 -19.24 12.41
C SER A 178 5.65 -17.83 12.34
N ARG A 179 4.38 -17.74 11.94
CA ARG A 179 3.63 -16.48 11.92
C ARG A 179 3.62 -15.78 13.29
N GLN A 180 3.51 -16.57 14.37
CA GLN A 180 3.54 -16.03 15.72
C GLN A 180 4.93 -15.43 16.06
N MET A 181 6.00 -16.07 15.61
CA MET A 181 7.36 -15.55 15.78
C MET A 181 7.54 -14.24 15.02
N LEU A 182 7.11 -14.16 13.74
CA LEU A 182 7.16 -12.93 12.95
C LEU A 182 6.41 -11.78 13.63
N GLN A 183 5.24 -12.05 14.21
CA GLN A 183 4.47 -11.05 14.96
C GLN A 183 5.23 -10.58 16.22
N ARG A 184 5.86 -11.48 16.95
CA ARG A 184 6.68 -11.13 18.13
C ARG A 184 7.88 -10.28 17.74
N MET A 185 8.58 -10.63 16.66
CA MET A 185 9.70 -9.83 16.12
C MET A 185 9.24 -8.43 15.72
N ALA A 186 8.11 -8.31 15.02
CA ALA A 186 7.53 -7.03 14.63
C ALA A 186 7.21 -6.15 15.84
N GLN A 187 6.60 -6.73 16.87
CA GLN A 187 6.28 -6.01 18.11
C GLN A 187 7.55 -5.61 18.86
N PHE A 188 8.56 -6.46 18.90
CA PHE A 188 9.84 -6.18 19.52
C PHE A 188 10.55 -5.01 18.83
N GLU A 189 10.62 -5.01 17.49
CA GLU A 189 11.21 -3.93 16.73
C GLU A 189 10.47 -2.60 16.96
N LEU A 190 9.13 -2.62 16.91
CA LEU A 190 8.30 -1.43 17.18
C LEU A 190 8.56 -0.86 18.59
N THR A 191 8.61 -1.72 19.59
CA THR A 191 8.83 -1.31 20.98
C THR A 191 10.22 -0.74 21.18
N THR A 192 11.24 -1.36 20.59
CA THR A 192 12.62 -0.89 20.61
C THR A 192 12.73 0.48 19.95
N GLN A 193 12.16 0.64 18.77
CA GLN A 193 12.17 1.91 18.05
C GLN A 193 11.40 3.01 18.80
N ALA A 194 10.24 2.69 19.36
CA ALA A 194 9.45 3.66 20.15
C ALA A 194 10.20 4.10 21.42
N THR A 195 10.96 3.19 22.04
CA THR A 195 11.78 3.52 23.21
C THR A 195 12.92 4.48 22.85
N ALA A 196 13.65 4.19 21.77
CA ALA A 196 14.71 5.08 21.29
C ALA A 196 14.17 6.47 20.91
N LEU A 197 13.02 6.53 20.24
CA LEU A 197 12.38 7.78 19.89
C LEU A 197 11.87 8.55 21.12
N ARG A 198 11.38 7.86 22.14
CA ARG A 198 10.99 8.49 23.41
C ARG A 198 12.18 9.15 24.11
N GLU A 199 13.33 8.50 24.08
CA GLU A 199 14.57 9.07 24.64
C GLU A 199 15.04 10.29 23.85
N GLU A 200 14.96 10.22 22.51
CA GLU A 200 15.32 11.32 21.61
C GLU A 200 14.41 12.55 21.79
N LEU A 201 13.09 12.33 21.87
CA LEU A 201 12.09 13.39 21.85
C LEU A 201 11.71 13.92 23.25
N GLY A 202 11.97 13.16 24.30
CA GLY A 202 11.55 13.50 25.67
C GLY A 202 10.04 13.41 25.91
N ILE A 203 9.27 12.82 24.99
CA ILE A 203 7.81 12.64 25.09
C ILE A 203 7.43 11.19 24.80
N PRO A 204 6.27 10.69 25.27
CA PRO A 204 5.78 9.37 24.96
C PRO A 204 5.63 9.13 23.45
N VAL A 205 6.04 7.97 22.98
CA VAL A 205 5.84 7.52 21.58
C VAL A 205 4.91 6.32 21.58
N LEU A 206 3.75 6.50 20.96
CA LEU A 206 2.73 5.47 20.82
C LEU A 206 2.94 4.71 19.51
N THR A 207 2.84 3.40 19.58
CA THR A 207 2.83 2.52 18.41
C THR A 207 1.39 2.17 18.06
N TYR A 208 1.01 2.39 16.84
CA TYR A 208 -0.12 1.91 16.06
C TYR A 208 -1.37 1.42 16.84
N ASP A 209 -2.08 2.31 17.57
CA ASP A 209 -3.37 1.93 18.17
C ASP A 209 -4.43 3.05 18.11
N ALA A 210 -4.14 4.14 17.43
CA ALA A 210 -5.03 5.29 17.40
C ALA A 210 -5.88 5.31 16.13
N HIS A 211 -7.20 5.28 16.27
CA HIS A 211 -8.14 5.51 15.17
C HIS A 211 -7.92 6.86 14.47
N ARG A 212 -7.34 7.82 15.18
CA ARG A 212 -7.01 9.16 14.68
C ARG A 212 -5.67 9.62 15.25
N VAL A 213 -4.81 10.10 14.38
CA VAL A 213 -3.50 10.66 14.71
C VAL A 213 -3.43 12.09 14.18
N SER A 214 -2.97 13.04 14.96
CA SER A 214 -2.73 14.44 14.54
C SER A 214 -1.41 14.95 15.08
N GLY A 215 -0.71 15.75 14.30
CA GLY A 215 0.56 16.35 14.65
C GLY A 215 1.40 16.68 13.42
N ILE A 216 2.64 17.09 13.65
CA ILE A 216 3.59 17.38 12.56
C ILE A 216 4.20 16.07 12.06
N TYR A 217 4.12 15.82 10.77
CA TYR A 217 4.91 14.75 10.14
C TYR A 217 6.38 15.15 10.17
N ALA A 218 7.11 14.57 11.13
CA ALA A 218 8.51 14.94 11.36
C ALA A 218 9.44 14.24 10.35
N ARG A 219 9.34 12.93 10.22
CA ARG A 219 10.19 12.14 9.33
C ARG A 219 9.67 10.72 9.10
N ARG A 220 10.19 10.09 8.08
CA ARG A 220 10.11 8.65 7.84
C ARG A 220 11.15 7.93 8.70
N ILE A 221 10.80 6.71 9.12
CA ILE A 221 11.68 5.78 9.82
C ILE A 221 11.64 4.46 9.05
N ASP A 222 12.79 4.06 8.54
CA ASP A 222 12.93 2.80 7.82
C ASP A 222 13.17 1.67 8.85
N MET A 223 12.31 0.65 8.86
CA MET A 223 12.34 -0.51 9.76
C MET A 223 12.35 -1.78 8.93
N ALA A 224 12.75 -2.90 9.53
CA ALA A 224 12.80 -4.18 8.84
C ALA A 224 11.44 -4.63 8.33
N GLN A 225 10.40 -4.43 9.14
CA GLN A 225 9.01 -4.72 8.77
C GLN A 225 8.37 -3.71 7.81
N GLY A 226 9.08 -2.62 7.45
CA GLY A 226 8.61 -1.60 6.54
C GLY A 226 8.74 -0.18 7.08
N ARG A 227 8.34 0.78 6.27
CA ARG A 227 8.47 2.21 6.58
C ARG A 227 7.39 2.70 7.53
N MET A 228 7.80 3.46 8.54
CA MET A 228 6.91 4.11 9.48
C MET A 228 7.04 5.64 9.37
N ALA A 229 5.98 6.35 9.74
CA ALA A 229 5.96 7.81 9.84
C ALA A 229 5.93 8.22 11.31
N LEU A 230 6.82 9.11 11.69
CA LEU A 230 6.82 9.76 12.98
C LEU A 230 5.96 11.02 12.93
N ILE A 231 4.85 11.01 13.66
CA ILE A 231 3.94 12.15 13.79
C ILE A 231 4.08 12.71 15.21
N VAL A 232 4.61 13.91 15.32
CA VAL A 232 4.89 14.56 16.61
C VAL A 232 3.76 15.53 16.95
N GLY A 233 3.04 15.23 18.01
CA GLY A 233 2.05 16.11 18.64
C GLY A 233 2.62 16.88 19.82
N GLU A 234 1.79 17.68 20.50
CA GLU A 234 2.21 18.51 21.65
C GLU A 234 2.62 17.68 22.88
N ARG A 235 1.96 16.57 23.15
CA ARG A 235 2.13 15.78 24.38
C ARG A 235 2.67 14.38 24.13
N GLN A 236 2.58 13.91 22.90
CA GLN A 236 3.00 12.57 22.50
C GLN A 236 3.33 12.53 21.02
N ALA A 237 4.14 11.59 20.62
CA ALA A 237 4.36 11.24 19.22
C ALA A 237 3.70 9.89 18.87
N ASN A 238 3.46 9.66 17.59
CA ASN A 238 2.87 8.42 17.09
C ASN A 238 3.75 7.85 15.98
N LEU A 239 4.03 6.56 16.07
CA LEU A 239 4.72 5.79 15.04
C LEU A 239 3.67 4.98 14.27
N VAL A 240 3.41 5.36 13.03
CA VAL A 240 2.33 4.79 12.21
C VAL A 240 2.84 4.38 10.83
N PRO A 241 2.18 3.44 10.12
CA PRO A 241 2.60 3.03 8.79
C PRO A 241 2.74 4.23 7.84
N TRP A 242 3.90 4.35 7.22
CA TRP A 242 4.19 5.38 6.24
C TRP A 242 3.55 5.06 4.89
N ARG A 243 3.20 6.12 4.15
CA ARG A 243 2.71 6.03 2.77
C ARG A 243 3.33 7.15 1.93
N PRO A 244 3.63 6.92 0.62
CA PRO A 244 4.27 7.91 -0.24
C PRO A 244 3.63 9.30 -0.25
N PRO A 245 2.30 9.46 -0.17
CA PRO A 245 1.68 10.79 -0.12
C PRO A 245 2.11 11.65 1.08
N LEU A 246 2.62 11.06 2.17
CA LEU A 246 3.07 11.80 3.35
C LEU A 246 4.30 12.65 3.08
N GLU A 247 5.18 12.26 2.15
CA GLU A 247 6.41 13.03 1.88
C GLU A 247 6.12 14.49 1.48
N ARG A 248 5.00 14.75 0.82
CA ARG A 248 4.55 16.11 0.48
C ARG A 248 4.22 16.97 1.69
N PHE A 249 4.07 16.35 2.84
CA PHE A 249 3.66 16.99 4.10
C PHE A 249 4.78 17.03 5.13
N ALA A 250 6.02 16.75 4.73
CA ALA A 250 7.17 16.84 5.62
C ALA A 250 7.24 18.21 6.30
N GLY A 251 7.36 18.22 7.63
CA GLY A 251 7.35 19.41 8.46
C GLY A 251 5.99 20.11 8.62
N ARG A 252 4.89 19.52 8.11
CA ARG A 252 3.54 20.10 8.20
C ARG A 252 2.64 19.31 9.12
N GLU A 253 1.64 19.98 9.64
CA GLU A 253 0.59 19.39 10.46
C GLU A 253 -0.32 18.51 9.58
N VAL A 254 -0.49 17.27 9.99
CA VAL A 254 -1.31 16.27 9.31
C VAL A 254 -2.32 15.66 10.25
N VAL A 255 -3.44 15.21 9.69
CA VAL A 255 -4.42 14.38 10.38
C VAL A 255 -4.55 13.07 9.61
N GLY A 256 -4.28 11.97 10.30
CA GLY A 256 -4.49 10.61 9.83
C GLY A 256 -5.73 10.01 10.48
N VAL A 257 -6.55 9.32 9.69
CA VAL A 257 -7.70 8.55 10.16
C VAL A 257 -7.55 7.11 9.66
N LEU A 258 -7.66 6.15 10.56
CA LEU A 258 -7.61 4.73 10.21
C LEU A 258 -8.87 4.37 9.40
N ARG A 259 -8.67 3.80 8.21
CA ARG A 259 -9.74 3.27 7.36
C ARG A 259 -9.36 1.86 6.90
N GLY A 260 -10.04 0.86 7.43
CA GLY A 260 -9.68 -0.54 7.20
C GLY A 260 -8.27 -0.83 7.70
N GLN A 261 -7.40 -1.36 6.85
CA GLN A 261 -5.99 -1.67 7.19
C GLN A 261 -5.02 -0.53 6.84
N GLY A 262 -5.49 0.69 6.57
CA GLY A 262 -4.63 1.81 6.16
C GLY A 262 -5.03 3.15 6.75
N MET A 263 -4.07 4.09 6.77
CA MET A 263 -4.28 5.47 7.19
C MET A 263 -4.62 6.35 5.98
N SER A 264 -5.71 7.12 6.10
CA SER A 264 -6.05 8.20 5.16
C SER A 264 -5.55 9.52 5.75
N TRP A 265 -4.75 10.26 4.99
CA TRP A 265 -4.09 11.47 5.43
C TRP A 265 -4.72 12.72 4.82
N SER A 266 -4.84 13.79 5.62
CA SER A 266 -5.24 15.12 5.19
C SER A 266 -4.38 16.17 5.88
N LEU A 267 -4.19 17.32 5.22
CA LEU A 267 -3.64 18.50 5.88
C LEU A 267 -4.67 19.02 6.88
N GLN A 268 -4.23 19.35 8.09
CA GLN A 268 -5.03 20.17 8.97
C GLN A 268 -5.05 21.59 8.37
N ARG A 269 -6.21 22.05 7.92
CA ARG A 269 -6.40 23.47 7.60
C ARG A 269 -6.29 24.23 8.93
N GLY A 270 -5.23 25.00 9.08
CA GLY A 270 -5.11 25.92 10.19
C GLY A 270 -6.42 26.71 10.27
N MET A 271 -7.08 26.68 11.43
CA MET A 271 -8.08 27.69 11.76
C MET A 271 -7.32 29.01 11.84
N GLY A 272 -7.35 29.77 10.74
CA GLY A 272 -6.95 31.16 10.79
C GLY A 272 -7.80 31.81 11.87
N LEU A 273 -7.16 32.17 12.98
CA LEU A 273 -7.70 33.13 13.91
C LEU A 273 -7.94 34.42 13.13
N GLY A 274 -9.14 34.55 12.58
CA GLY A 274 -9.67 35.82 12.14
C GLY A 274 -9.79 36.71 13.37
N LEU A 275 -8.72 37.44 13.67
CA LEU A 275 -8.82 38.63 14.50
C LEU A 275 -9.64 39.63 13.70
N GLY A 276 -10.95 39.57 13.86
CA GLY A 276 -11.84 40.67 13.54
C GLY A 276 -11.51 41.81 14.49
N LEU A 277 -10.75 42.77 14.00
CA LEU A 277 -10.77 44.13 14.54
C LEU A 277 -11.98 44.79 13.91
N GLY A 278 -13.04 44.97 14.75
CA GLY A 278 -14.15 45.89 14.52
C GLY A 278 -13.78 47.31 14.88
#